data_7204c032f969bd2ca11a7f6785c3ac8f
#
_entry.id   7204c032f969bd2ca11a7f6785c3ac8f
#
_cell.length_a   1.000
_cell.length_b   1.000
_cell.length_c   1.000
_cell.angle_alpha   90.00
_cell.angle_beta   90.00
_cell.angle_gamma   90.00
#
_symmetry.space_group_name_H-M   'P 1'
#
loop_
_entity.id
_entity.type
_entity.pdbx_description
1 polymer ?
#
loop_
_entity_poly.entity_id
_entity_poly.type
_entity_poly.pdbx_seq_one_letter_code
_entity_poly.pdbx_strand_id
1 'polypeptide(L)'
;VYGVRKVGTCYYLLSIITDQATDSADTVYLGILKDLSGIYEERSSMMRQYGIALAGLLVIGGLAAFLLSRYLTSPIEQLNRTAGRIAGGDFEKRAVYQGTDEIGELSRSFNRMTDRLMHQMEEKELEAKQKEDFTAAFAHELKTPLTSIIGYADMLNSYELTEQERGEATYYIFSQGKRLESLSHKLLELVGMDRQEMEFKRILTRDLEENIRDTMRIPFERKGIRGKINLEKGVIWGDRDLLLSLLYNLLDNAVKAVEEGGFILMKGRKLPQGYEIKVVDNGRGIPQEEIARITEAFYMVDKSRSRKEGGAGIGMALCQKIITLHQGELKIDSKLG
;
A
#
# COMPACT_ATOMS: atom_id res chain seq x y z
N VAL A 1 87.38 -37.10 -14.91
CA VAL A 1 86.50 -36.67 -13.81
C VAL A 1 86.39 -35.15 -13.86
N TYR A 2 85.18 -34.60 -13.83
CA TYR A 2 84.98 -33.17 -13.75
C TYR A 2 84.12 -32.81 -12.53
N GLY A 3 84.29 -31.64 -11.97
CA GLY A 3 83.54 -31.16 -10.86
C GLY A 3 83.73 -29.66 -10.61
N VAL A 4 82.70 -28.98 -10.10
CA VAL A 4 82.84 -27.60 -9.68
C VAL A 4 83.24 -27.55 -8.20
N ARG A 5 84.29 -26.85 -7.88
CA ARG A 5 84.77 -26.66 -6.51
C ARG A 5 84.80 -25.13 -6.18
N LYS A 6 84.29 -24.81 -4.99
CA LYS A 6 84.40 -23.46 -4.44
C LYS A 6 85.71 -23.35 -3.60
N VAL A 7 86.56 -22.41 -3.92
CA VAL A 7 87.75 -22.13 -3.15
C VAL A 7 87.71 -20.63 -2.78
N GLY A 8 87.43 -20.36 -1.52
CA GLY A 8 87.24 -18.98 -1.05
C GLY A 8 85.97 -18.37 -1.68
N THR A 9 86.09 -17.28 -2.38
CA THR A 9 84.99 -16.60 -3.12
C THR A 9 84.87 -17.05 -4.57
N CYS A 10 85.84 -17.81 -5.09
CA CYS A 10 85.91 -18.20 -6.50
C CYS A 10 85.38 -19.63 -6.76
N TYR A 11 84.77 -19.85 -7.92
CA TYR A 11 84.31 -21.17 -8.38
C TYR A 11 85.15 -21.64 -9.55
N TYR A 12 85.68 -22.83 -9.44
CA TYR A 12 86.55 -23.42 -10.46
C TYR A 12 85.97 -24.72 -10.97
N LEU A 13 86.00 -24.86 -12.29
CA LEU A 13 85.77 -26.16 -12.90
C LEU A 13 87.13 -26.88 -12.98
N LEU A 14 87.21 -28.02 -12.26
CA LEU A 14 88.32 -28.90 -12.34
C LEU A 14 87.97 -30.06 -13.22
N SER A 15 88.72 -30.27 -14.32
CA SER A 15 88.64 -31.43 -15.19
C SER A 15 89.96 -32.15 -15.15
N ILE A 16 89.95 -33.41 -14.76
CA ILE A 16 91.15 -34.25 -14.71
C ILE A 16 91.00 -35.31 -15.80
N ILE A 17 91.90 -35.28 -16.78
CA ILE A 17 92.00 -36.29 -17.83
C ILE A 17 93.24 -37.11 -17.51
N THR A 18 93.07 -38.44 -17.45
CA THR A 18 94.16 -39.38 -17.26
C THR A 18 94.47 -40.01 -18.60
N ASP A 19 95.71 -39.90 -19.04
CA ASP A 19 96.24 -40.67 -20.18
C ASP A 19 97.17 -41.70 -19.71
N GLN A 20 97.02 -42.96 -20.12
CA GLN A 20 97.97 -44.06 -19.88
C GLN A 20 98.88 -44.15 -21.09
N ALA A 21 100.06 -43.71 -20.95
CA ALA A 21 101.05 -43.98 -21.99
C ALA A 21 101.33 -45.46 -22.09
N THR A 22 101.26 -45.99 -23.27
CA THR A 22 101.21 -47.42 -23.58
C THR A 22 102.50 -48.21 -23.23
N ASP A 23 103.57 -47.57 -22.72
CA ASP A 23 104.83 -48.26 -22.48
C ASP A 23 105.68 -47.81 -21.27
N SER A 24 105.04 -47.07 -20.34
CA SER A 24 105.74 -46.71 -19.07
C SER A 24 104.72 -46.71 -17.93
N ALA A 25 105.14 -47.10 -16.71
CA ALA A 25 104.37 -47.16 -15.49
C ALA A 25 103.94 -45.78 -14.92
N ASP A 26 104.14 -44.73 -15.66
CA ASP A 26 103.83 -43.35 -15.23
C ASP A 26 102.49 -42.91 -15.82
N THR A 27 101.53 -42.63 -14.92
CA THR A 27 100.19 -42.07 -15.28
C THR A 27 100.32 -40.53 -15.27
N VAL A 28 100.14 -39.93 -16.43
CA VAL A 28 100.12 -38.45 -16.53
C VAL A 28 98.73 -37.92 -16.30
N TYR A 29 98.60 -37.03 -15.38
CA TYR A 29 97.36 -36.34 -15.07
C TYR A 29 97.39 -34.95 -15.70
N LEU A 30 96.47 -34.63 -16.58
CA LEU A 30 96.26 -33.30 -17.12
C LEU A 30 95.04 -32.66 -16.42
N GLY A 31 95.33 -31.67 -15.59
CA GLY A 31 94.30 -30.89 -14.91
C GLY A 31 93.96 -29.58 -15.65
N ILE A 32 92.78 -29.37 -16.07
CA ILE A 32 92.32 -28.11 -16.62
C ILE A 32 91.49 -27.40 -15.53
N LEU A 33 91.92 -26.17 -15.18
CA LEU A 33 91.21 -25.34 -14.24
C LEU A 33 90.61 -24.13 -14.97
N LYS A 34 89.29 -24.02 -14.96
CA LYS A 34 88.65 -22.89 -15.55
C LYS A 34 87.88 -22.11 -14.47
N ASP A 35 88.15 -20.80 -14.41
CA ASP A 35 87.43 -19.91 -13.48
C ASP A 35 85.95 -19.69 -13.97
N LEU A 36 85.04 -20.01 -13.11
CA LEU A 36 83.59 -19.84 -13.33
C LEU A 36 82.93 -18.77 -12.41
N SER A 37 83.79 -18.05 -11.65
CA SER A 37 83.36 -17.07 -10.64
C SER A 37 82.41 -16.01 -11.26
N GLY A 38 82.76 -15.49 -12.45
CA GLY A 38 81.90 -14.51 -13.16
C GLY A 38 80.51 -15.03 -13.47
N ILE A 39 80.35 -16.31 -13.88
CA ILE A 39 79.08 -16.90 -14.14
C ILE A 39 78.23 -17.04 -12.87
N TYR A 40 78.88 -17.41 -11.77
CA TYR A 40 78.16 -17.54 -10.48
C TYR A 40 77.78 -16.18 -9.86
N GLU A 41 78.66 -15.16 -10.03
CA GLU A 41 78.34 -13.78 -9.60
C GLU A 41 77.14 -13.19 -10.43
N GLU A 42 77.16 -13.35 -11.76
CA GLU A 42 76.17 -12.93 -12.62
C GLU A 42 74.79 -13.65 -12.31
N ARG A 43 74.84 -14.96 -12.12
CA ARG A 43 73.67 -15.73 -11.67
C ARG A 43 73.17 -15.26 -10.31
N SER A 44 74.04 -14.98 -9.33
CA SER A 44 73.61 -14.51 -8.01
C SER A 44 72.98 -13.10 -8.09
N SER A 45 73.56 -12.26 -8.94
CA SER A 45 73.01 -10.93 -9.22
C SER A 45 71.58 -11.02 -9.89
N MET A 46 71.47 -11.86 -10.89
CA MET A 46 70.14 -12.13 -11.54
C MET A 46 69.12 -12.69 -10.55
N MET A 47 69.49 -13.68 -9.74
CA MET A 47 68.60 -14.26 -8.71
C MET A 47 68.11 -13.22 -7.70
N ARG A 48 69.01 -12.28 -7.32
CA ARG A 48 68.66 -11.18 -6.42
C ARG A 48 67.72 -10.19 -7.08
N GLN A 49 67.94 -9.84 -8.36
CA GLN A 49 67.07 -8.97 -9.12
C GLN A 49 65.68 -9.59 -9.31
N TYR A 50 65.61 -10.89 -9.67
CA TYR A 50 64.36 -11.62 -9.77
C TYR A 50 63.64 -11.71 -8.42
N GLY A 51 64.36 -11.92 -7.33
CA GLY A 51 63.82 -11.95 -5.97
C GLY A 51 63.14 -10.60 -5.60
N ILE A 52 63.84 -9.48 -5.86
CA ILE A 52 63.29 -8.15 -5.63
C ILE A 52 62.09 -7.87 -6.51
N ALA A 53 62.17 -8.21 -7.80
CA ALA A 53 61.05 -8.01 -8.73
C ALA A 53 59.84 -8.83 -8.32
N LEU A 54 60.01 -10.09 -7.90
CA LEU A 54 58.94 -10.97 -7.42
C LEU A 54 58.32 -10.42 -6.13
N ALA A 55 59.15 -9.98 -5.17
CA ALA A 55 58.67 -9.37 -3.94
C ALA A 55 57.83 -8.11 -4.22
N GLY A 56 58.32 -7.24 -5.13
CA GLY A 56 57.60 -6.06 -5.56
C GLY A 56 56.23 -6.39 -6.19
N LEU A 57 56.20 -7.40 -7.06
CA LEU A 57 54.96 -7.86 -7.71
C LEU A 57 53.97 -8.42 -6.70
N LEU A 58 54.41 -9.18 -5.71
CA LEU A 58 53.53 -9.70 -4.64
C LEU A 58 52.96 -8.59 -3.76
N VAL A 59 53.77 -7.57 -3.43
CA VAL A 59 53.31 -6.42 -2.64
C VAL A 59 52.28 -5.61 -3.42
N ILE A 60 52.55 -5.29 -4.69
CA ILE A 60 51.63 -4.54 -5.54
C ILE A 60 50.32 -5.35 -5.76
N GLY A 61 50.44 -6.63 -6.08
CA GLY A 61 49.28 -7.52 -6.27
C GLY A 61 48.43 -7.66 -5.00
N GLY A 62 49.09 -7.83 -3.84
CA GLY A 62 48.42 -7.89 -2.55
C GLY A 62 47.70 -6.58 -2.18
N LEU A 63 48.33 -5.44 -2.45
CA LEU A 63 47.72 -4.12 -2.22
C LEU A 63 46.54 -3.90 -3.16
N ALA A 64 46.69 -4.22 -4.43
CA ALA A 64 45.58 -4.13 -5.43
C ALA A 64 44.41 -5.01 -5.04
N ALA A 65 44.68 -6.27 -4.68
CA ALA A 65 43.64 -7.20 -4.21
C ALA A 65 42.91 -6.70 -2.96
N PHE A 66 43.67 -6.14 -2.00
CA PHE A 66 43.07 -5.55 -0.79
C PHE A 66 42.16 -4.36 -1.09
N LEU A 67 42.63 -3.44 -1.94
CA LEU A 67 41.83 -2.26 -2.33
C LEU A 67 40.57 -2.66 -3.09
N LEU A 68 40.71 -3.60 -4.04
CA LEU A 68 39.56 -4.12 -4.81
C LEU A 68 38.55 -4.83 -3.91
N SER A 69 39.01 -5.68 -2.99
CA SER A 69 38.14 -6.35 -2.02
C SER A 69 37.38 -5.33 -1.19
N ARG A 70 38.01 -4.29 -0.69
CA ARG A 70 37.37 -3.25 0.10
C ARG A 70 36.36 -2.45 -0.74
N TYR A 71 36.70 -2.14 -1.97
CA TYR A 71 35.81 -1.42 -2.90
C TYR A 71 34.54 -2.19 -3.22
N LEU A 72 34.62 -3.49 -3.45
CA LEU A 72 33.48 -4.35 -3.78
C LEU A 72 32.67 -4.79 -2.55
N THR A 73 33.35 -5.10 -1.44
CA THR A 73 32.71 -5.70 -0.27
C THR A 73 32.01 -4.66 0.62
N SER A 74 32.59 -3.47 0.77
CA SER A 74 32.05 -2.43 1.66
C SER A 74 30.63 -2.00 1.29
N PRO A 75 30.24 -1.73 0.02
CA PRO A 75 28.88 -1.38 -0.36
C PRO A 75 27.88 -2.51 -0.08
N ILE A 76 28.28 -3.76 -0.34
CA ILE A 76 27.42 -4.94 -0.09
C ILE A 76 27.15 -5.09 1.41
N GLU A 77 28.16 -4.89 2.25
CA GLU A 77 28.00 -4.96 3.71
C GLU A 77 27.08 -3.83 4.22
N GLN A 78 27.21 -2.61 3.68
CA GLN A 78 26.30 -1.51 3.99
C GLN A 78 24.87 -1.84 3.59
N LEU A 79 24.67 -2.40 2.40
CA LEU A 79 23.34 -2.82 1.92
C LEU A 79 22.73 -3.88 2.84
N ASN A 80 23.53 -4.88 3.23
CA ASN A 80 23.09 -5.94 4.14
C ASN A 80 22.72 -5.39 5.54
N ARG A 81 23.52 -4.46 6.08
CA ARG A 81 23.20 -3.80 7.35
C ARG A 81 21.92 -2.97 7.25
N THR A 82 21.72 -2.25 6.13
CA THR A 82 20.49 -1.47 5.90
C THR A 82 19.28 -2.40 5.78
N ALA A 83 19.43 -3.52 5.06
CA ALA A 83 18.39 -4.54 4.96
C ALA A 83 18.01 -5.12 6.34
N GLY A 84 19.00 -5.42 7.18
CA GLY A 84 18.76 -5.87 8.56
C GLY A 84 18.02 -4.84 9.43
N ARG A 85 18.29 -3.55 9.26
CA ARG A 85 17.58 -2.47 9.97
C ARG A 85 16.13 -2.33 9.50
N ILE A 86 15.91 -2.39 8.18
CA ILE A 86 14.57 -2.35 7.61
C ILE A 86 13.76 -3.57 8.05
N ALA A 87 14.34 -4.77 8.06
CA ALA A 87 13.71 -5.97 8.60
C ALA A 87 13.38 -5.85 10.10
N GLY A 88 14.14 -5.05 10.84
CA GLY A 88 13.87 -4.70 12.24
C GLY A 88 12.88 -3.54 12.45
N GLY A 89 12.27 -3.01 11.37
CA GLY A 89 11.25 -1.96 11.43
C GLY A 89 11.75 -0.52 11.21
N ASP A 90 13.05 -0.31 10.95
CA ASP A 90 13.61 1.03 10.67
C ASP A 90 13.52 1.33 9.16
N PHE A 91 12.32 1.65 8.69
CA PHE A 91 12.05 1.90 7.26
C PHE A 91 12.52 3.27 6.76
N GLU A 92 13.00 4.19 7.62
CA GLU A 92 13.51 5.49 7.20
C GLU A 92 14.89 5.39 6.57
N LYS A 93 15.62 4.31 6.85
CA LYS A 93 16.97 4.11 6.31
C LYS A 93 16.94 3.74 4.84
N ARG A 94 17.96 4.25 4.13
CA ARG A 94 18.17 3.99 2.71
C ARG A 94 19.59 3.50 2.47
N ALA A 95 19.76 2.70 1.44
CA ALA A 95 21.07 2.35 0.94
C ALA A 95 21.74 3.60 0.35
N VAL A 96 22.92 3.94 0.83
CA VAL A 96 23.61 5.21 0.51
C VAL A 96 24.50 5.08 -0.74
N TYR A 97 24.87 3.84 -1.16
CA TYR A 97 25.74 3.64 -2.30
C TYR A 97 25.06 4.09 -3.61
N GLN A 98 25.70 5.10 -4.28
CA GLN A 98 25.19 5.74 -5.51
C GLN A 98 26.09 5.48 -6.72
N GLY A 99 26.84 4.38 -6.74
CA GLY A 99 27.63 3.99 -7.90
C GLY A 99 26.78 3.83 -9.17
N THR A 100 27.46 3.93 -10.33
CA THR A 100 26.84 3.66 -11.65
C THR A 100 26.99 2.20 -12.09
N ASP A 101 27.56 1.35 -11.21
CA ASP A 101 27.76 -0.07 -11.36
C ASP A 101 26.51 -0.89 -10.95
N GLU A 102 26.61 -2.20 -11.02
CA GLU A 102 25.54 -3.15 -10.69
C GLU A 102 25.12 -3.04 -9.22
N ILE A 103 26.06 -2.69 -8.31
CA ILE A 103 25.77 -2.49 -6.89
C ILE A 103 24.98 -1.20 -6.68
N GLY A 104 25.27 -0.15 -7.44
CA GLY A 104 24.47 1.08 -7.45
C GLY A 104 23.07 0.86 -7.99
N GLU A 105 22.90 0.03 -9.02
CA GLU A 105 21.57 -0.37 -9.52
C GLU A 105 20.79 -1.17 -8.46
N LEU A 106 21.46 -2.12 -7.81
CA LEU A 106 20.88 -2.90 -6.71
C LEU A 106 20.45 -1.99 -5.54
N SER A 107 21.26 -1.01 -5.16
CA SER A 107 20.93 -0.03 -4.11
C SER A 107 19.68 0.78 -4.47
N ARG A 108 19.60 1.26 -5.71
CA ARG A 108 18.40 1.99 -6.20
C ARG A 108 17.14 1.11 -6.22
N SER A 109 17.29 -0.15 -6.63
CA SER A 109 16.18 -1.11 -6.67
C SER A 109 15.71 -1.47 -5.25
N PHE A 110 16.65 -1.64 -4.32
CA PHE A 110 16.38 -1.85 -2.90
C PHE A 110 15.63 -0.67 -2.28
N ASN A 111 16.06 0.57 -2.54
CA ASN A 111 15.38 1.76 -2.04
C ASN A 111 13.94 1.87 -2.59
N ARG A 112 13.74 1.62 -3.89
CA ARG A 112 12.39 1.59 -4.49
C ARG A 112 11.49 0.52 -3.87
N MET A 113 12.04 -0.65 -3.55
CA MET A 113 11.28 -1.69 -2.83
C MET A 113 10.89 -1.23 -1.43
N THR A 114 11.81 -0.58 -0.70
CA THR A 114 11.53 -0.03 0.63
C THR A 114 10.44 1.04 0.58
N ASP A 115 10.48 1.95 -0.41
CA ASP A 115 9.45 2.99 -0.59
C ASP A 115 8.06 2.37 -0.85
N ARG A 116 7.99 1.32 -1.68
CA ARG A 116 6.73 0.60 -1.92
C ARG A 116 6.21 -0.10 -0.68
N LEU A 117 7.10 -0.73 0.11
CA LEU A 117 6.71 -1.37 1.38
C LEU A 117 6.16 -0.35 2.38
N MET A 118 6.81 0.81 2.52
CA MET A 118 6.30 1.90 3.38
C MET A 118 4.90 2.33 2.95
N HIS A 119 4.73 2.60 1.67
CA HIS A 119 3.42 3.02 1.14
C HIS A 119 2.33 1.98 1.40
N GLN A 120 2.64 0.69 1.18
CA GLN A 120 1.72 -0.40 1.48
C GLN A 120 1.40 -0.52 2.98
N MET A 121 2.37 -0.27 3.86
CA MET A 121 2.15 -0.26 5.32
C MET A 121 1.25 0.90 5.73
N GLU A 122 1.51 2.12 5.24
CA GLU A 122 0.67 3.30 5.50
C GLU A 122 -0.78 3.07 5.03
N GLU A 123 -0.96 2.49 3.83
CA GLU A 123 -2.29 2.11 3.33
C GLU A 123 -2.97 1.10 4.26
N LYS A 124 -2.24 0.07 4.71
CA LYS A 124 -2.78 -0.96 5.60
C LYS A 124 -3.10 -0.44 7.00
N GLU A 125 -2.29 0.45 7.53
CA GLU A 125 -2.59 1.12 8.80
C GLU A 125 -3.84 1.99 8.69
N LEU A 126 -3.98 2.74 7.59
CA LEU A 126 -5.17 3.54 7.34
C LEU A 126 -6.43 2.67 7.20
N GLU A 127 -6.36 1.57 6.44
CA GLU A 127 -7.45 0.61 6.33
C GLU A 127 -7.82 -0.01 7.69
N ALA A 128 -6.83 -0.39 8.49
CA ALA A 128 -7.04 -0.96 9.81
C ALA A 128 -7.73 0.03 10.75
N LYS A 129 -7.26 1.28 10.76
CA LYS A 129 -7.86 2.36 11.55
C LYS A 129 -9.30 2.66 11.11
N GLN A 130 -9.55 2.75 9.81
CA GLN A 130 -10.91 2.94 9.29
C GLN A 130 -11.85 1.80 9.72
N LYS A 131 -11.37 0.57 9.71
CA LYS A 131 -12.13 -0.60 10.17
C LYS A 131 -12.40 -0.57 11.68
N GLU A 132 -11.44 -0.12 12.47
CA GLU A 132 -11.60 0.05 13.93
C GLU A 132 -12.62 1.14 14.23
N ASP A 133 -12.48 2.33 13.61
CA ASP A 133 -13.40 3.46 13.76
C ASP A 133 -14.82 3.08 13.34
N PHE A 134 -14.96 2.34 12.23
CA PHE A 134 -16.23 1.79 11.76
C PHE A 134 -16.86 0.86 12.79
N THR A 135 -16.08 -0.08 13.38
CA THR A 135 -16.58 -1.03 14.36
C THR A 135 -17.02 -0.33 15.64
N ALA A 136 -16.25 0.63 16.12
CA ALA A 136 -16.57 1.42 17.30
C ALA A 136 -17.85 2.25 17.09
N ALA A 137 -17.98 2.93 15.95
CA ALA A 137 -19.15 3.71 15.60
C ALA A 137 -20.41 2.83 15.47
N PHE A 138 -20.29 1.66 14.85
CA PHE A 138 -21.36 0.68 14.73
C PHE A 138 -21.85 0.21 16.10
N ALA A 139 -20.94 -0.21 16.98
CA ALA A 139 -21.29 -0.64 18.34
C ALA A 139 -22.02 0.48 19.12
N HIS A 140 -21.59 1.74 18.93
CA HIS A 140 -22.25 2.89 19.57
C HIS A 140 -23.66 3.12 19.03
N GLU A 141 -23.86 3.07 17.70
CA GLU A 141 -25.18 3.28 17.07
C GLU A 141 -26.15 2.12 17.31
N LEU A 142 -25.66 0.91 17.62
CA LEU A 142 -26.49 -0.20 18.11
C LEU A 142 -26.87 -0.05 19.58
N LYS A 143 -25.91 0.35 20.45
CA LYS A 143 -26.13 0.45 21.88
C LYS A 143 -27.24 1.41 22.25
N THR A 144 -27.32 2.57 21.59
CA THR A 144 -28.29 3.63 21.90
C THR A 144 -29.76 3.15 21.75
N PRO A 145 -30.20 2.63 20.59
CA PRO A 145 -31.59 2.14 20.44
C PRO A 145 -31.86 0.93 21.33
N LEU A 146 -30.87 0.03 21.50
CA LEU A 146 -31.05 -1.14 22.34
C LEU A 146 -31.26 -0.75 23.80
N THR A 147 -30.49 0.20 24.33
CA THR A 147 -30.69 0.72 25.69
C THR A 147 -32.06 1.36 25.85
N SER A 148 -32.55 2.09 24.82
CA SER A 148 -33.89 2.67 24.87
C SER A 148 -34.98 1.59 24.88
N ILE A 149 -34.87 0.56 24.03
CA ILE A 149 -35.80 -0.58 24.02
C ILE A 149 -35.88 -1.25 25.38
N ILE A 150 -34.71 -1.56 25.96
CA ILE A 150 -34.60 -2.21 27.28
C ILE A 150 -35.24 -1.32 28.37
N GLY A 151 -34.93 0.00 28.38
CA GLY A 151 -35.44 0.92 29.38
C GLY A 151 -36.97 1.08 29.32
N TYR A 152 -37.55 1.22 28.12
CA TYR A 152 -38.99 1.29 27.96
C TYR A 152 -39.69 -0.06 28.24
N ALA A 153 -39.06 -1.18 27.92
CA ALA A 153 -39.57 -2.51 28.27
C ALA A 153 -39.53 -2.74 29.78
N ASP A 154 -38.48 -2.32 30.45
CA ASP A 154 -38.39 -2.39 31.94
C ASP A 154 -39.43 -1.49 32.60
N MET A 155 -39.65 -0.28 32.07
CA MET A 155 -40.71 0.63 32.51
C MET A 155 -42.10 -0.01 32.39
N LEU A 156 -42.40 -0.68 31.27
CA LEU A 156 -43.65 -1.40 31.05
C LEU A 156 -43.85 -2.60 32.01
N ASN A 157 -42.74 -3.21 32.43
CA ASN A 157 -42.76 -4.40 33.29
C ASN A 157 -42.78 -4.06 34.78
N SER A 158 -42.16 -2.94 35.19
CA SER A 158 -41.85 -2.64 36.60
C SER A 158 -42.78 -1.59 37.22
N TYR A 159 -43.51 -0.83 36.40
CA TYR A 159 -44.34 0.31 36.87
C TYR A 159 -45.80 0.17 36.44
N GLU A 160 -46.70 0.65 37.30
CA GLU A 160 -48.09 0.89 36.90
C GLU A 160 -48.17 2.15 36.06
N LEU A 161 -48.52 2.00 34.80
CA LEU A 161 -48.55 3.08 33.83
C LEU A 161 -49.99 3.38 33.39
N THR A 162 -50.24 4.64 33.11
CA THR A 162 -51.48 5.02 32.42
C THR A 162 -51.51 4.46 31.01
N GLU A 163 -52.69 4.35 30.40
CA GLU A 163 -52.84 3.88 29.02
C GLU A 163 -52.06 4.75 28.01
N GLN A 164 -51.92 6.06 28.27
CA GLN A 164 -51.13 6.96 27.42
C GLN A 164 -49.62 6.63 27.55
N GLU A 165 -49.07 6.53 28.75
CA GLU A 165 -47.66 6.19 28.99
C GLU A 165 -47.33 4.80 28.43
N ARG A 166 -48.22 3.83 28.53
CA ARG A 166 -48.09 2.51 27.94
C ARG A 166 -48.04 2.58 26.42
N GLY A 167 -48.90 3.37 25.82
CA GLY A 167 -48.90 3.64 24.36
C GLY A 167 -47.63 4.27 23.87
N GLU A 168 -47.14 5.30 24.59
CA GLU A 168 -45.89 5.98 24.27
C GLU A 168 -44.67 5.03 24.38
N ALA A 169 -44.55 4.29 25.45
CA ALA A 169 -43.47 3.31 25.67
C ALA A 169 -43.49 2.24 24.57
N THR A 170 -44.64 1.69 24.23
CA THR A 170 -44.79 0.70 23.15
C THR A 170 -44.38 1.29 21.79
N TYR A 171 -44.79 2.55 21.51
CA TYR A 171 -44.40 3.25 20.29
C TYR A 171 -42.91 3.47 20.20
N TYR A 172 -42.23 3.85 21.31
CA TYR A 172 -40.80 4.03 21.34
C TYR A 172 -40.06 2.70 21.11
N ILE A 173 -40.48 1.60 21.73
CA ILE A 173 -39.89 0.26 21.49
C ILE A 173 -40.00 -0.09 20.00
N PHE A 174 -41.19 0.05 19.41
CA PHE A 174 -41.43 -0.25 18.01
C PHE A 174 -40.59 0.63 17.07
N SER A 175 -40.49 1.93 17.35
CA SER A 175 -39.74 2.87 16.53
C SER A 175 -38.23 2.59 16.59
N GLN A 176 -37.69 2.26 17.78
CA GLN A 176 -36.27 1.88 17.91
C GLN A 176 -35.97 0.51 17.28
N GLY A 177 -36.91 -0.44 17.33
CA GLY A 177 -36.82 -1.72 16.62
C GLY A 177 -36.72 -1.54 15.11
N LYS A 178 -37.61 -0.71 14.54
CA LYS A 178 -37.56 -0.34 13.10
C LYS A 178 -36.29 0.37 12.69
N ARG A 179 -35.75 1.20 13.58
CA ARG A 179 -34.46 1.85 13.34
C ARG A 179 -33.31 0.84 13.29
N LEU A 180 -33.27 -0.13 14.22
CA LEU A 180 -32.29 -1.22 14.23
C LEU A 180 -32.37 -2.10 12.99
N GLU A 181 -33.58 -2.43 12.54
CA GLU A 181 -33.82 -3.16 11.30
C GLU A 181 -33.20 -2.43 10.09
N SER A 182 -33.53 -1.14 9.94
CA SER A 182 -33.00 -0.30 8.87
C SER A 182 -31.45 -0.17 8.91
N LEU A 183 -30.89 0.00 10.12
CA LEU A 183 -29.43 0.05 10.32
C LEU A 183 -28.78 -1.26 9.90
N SER A 184 -29.36 -2.42 10.32
CA SER A 184 -28.86 -3.74 9.97
C SER A 184 -28.89 -3.99 8.46
N HIS A 185 -29.98 -3.63 7.78
CA HIS A 185 -30.08 -3.77 6.33
C HIS A 185 -29.03 -2.94 5.60
N LYS A 186 -28.85 -1.67 5.94
CA LYS A 186 -27.83 -0.79 5.32
C LYS A 186 -26.42 -1.28 5.57
N LEU A 187 -26.15 -1.85 6.75
CA LEU A 187 -24.87 -2.43 7.07
C LEU A 187 -24.60 -3.69 6.25
N LEU A 188 -25.57 -4.60 6.17
CA LEU A 188 -25.44 -5.82 5.37
C LEU A 188 -25.22 -5.49 3.88
N GLU A 189 -25.92 -4.47 3.38
CA GLU A 189 -25.71 -3.96 2.02
C GLU A 189 -24.28 -3.44 1.84
N LEU A 190 -23.78 -2.57 2.75
CA LEU A 190 -22.44 -2.00 2.68
C LEU A 190 -21.32 -3.05 2.74
N VAL A 191 -21.44 -4.04 3.65
CA VAL A 191 -20.45 -5.11 3.85
C VAL A 191 -20.58 -6.20 2.78
N GLY A 192 -21.79 -6.47 2.33
CA GLY A 192 -22.10 -7.50 1.32
C GLY A 192 -21.53 -7.18 -0.06
N MET A 193 -21.44 -5.90 -0.42
CA MET A 193 -20.93 -5.45 -1.73
C MET A 193 -19.52 -5.93 -2.06
N ASP A 194 -18.66 -6.16 -1.06
CA ASP A 194 -17.29 -6.65 -1.30
C ASP A 194 -17.25 -8.15 -1.66
N ARG A 195 -18.34 -8.87 -1.44
CA ARG A 195 -18.45 -10.33 -1.63
C ARG A 195 -19.42 -10.75 -2.71
N GLN A 196 -20.27 -9.85 -3.19
CA GLN A 196 -21.27 -10.14 -4.21
C GLN A 196 -20.66 -9.98 -5.60
N GLU A 197 -20.88 -10.97 -6.47
CA GLU A 197 -20.63 -10.81 -7.91
C GLU A 197 -21.65 -9.80 -8.44
N MET A 198 -21.17 -8.61 -8.81
CA MET A 198 -22.01 -7.56 -9.39
C MET A 198 -22.48 -7.96 -10.79
N GLU A 199 -23.77 -7.86 -11.02
CA GLU A 199 -24.37 -8.20 -12.30
C GLU A 199 -24.50 -6.96 -13.19
N PHE A 200 -23.38 -6.57 -13.82
CA PHE A 200 -23.38 -5.43 -14.73
C PHE A 200 -24.19 -5.70 -15.98
N LYS A 201 -25.22 -4.90 -16.19
CA LYS A 201 -26.13 -4.98 -17.34
C LYS A 201 -26.40 -3.60 -17.95
N ARG A 202 -26.95 -3.62 -19.17
CA ARG A 202 -27.46 -2.39 -19.80
C ARG A 202 -28.80 -2.02 -19.17
N ILE A 203 -28.85 -0.89 -18.49
CA ILE A 203 -30.01 -0.38 -17.76
C ILE A 203 -30.57 0.82 -18.53
N LEU A 204 -31.82 0.79 -18.90
CA LEU A 204 -32.46 1.94 -19.50
C LEU A 204 -32.77 2.99 -18.43
N THR A 205 -32.38 4.23 -18.68
CA THR A 205 -32.61 5.34 -17.74
C THR A 205 -34.12 5.57 -17.48
N ARG A 206 -34.98 5.23 -18.44
CA ARG A 206 -36.41 5.26 -18.27
C ARG A 206 -36.89 4.32 -17.15
N ASP A 207 -36.34 3.11 -17.08
CA ASP A 207 -36.76 2.11 -16.07
C ASP A 207 -36.33 2.57 -14.66
N LEU A 208 -35.19 3.22 -14.53
CA LEU A 208 -34.77 3.86 -13.29
C LEU A 208 -35.68 5.02 -12.92
N GLU A 209 -36.01 5.90 -13.87
CA GLU A 209 -36.90 7.03 -13.67
C GLU A 209 -38.28 6.62 -13.18
N GLU A 210 -38.90 5.62 -13.82
CA GLU A 210 -40.24 5.09 -13.45
C GLU A 210 -40.21 4.52 -12.02
N ASN A 211 -39.24 3.66 -11.69
CA ASN A 211 -39.12 3.08 -10.35
C ASN A 211 -38.90 4.15 -9.24
N ILE A 212 -38.04 5.12 -9.50
CA ILE A 212 -37.76 6.19 -8.53
C ILE A 212 -39.02 7.09 -8.37
N ARG A 213 -39.71 7.42 -9.45
CA ARG A 213 -40.91 8.25 -9.40
C ARG A 213 -41.99 7.59 -8.58
N ASP A 214 -42.24 6.29 -8.78
CA ASP A 214 -43.23 5.54 -8.04
C ASP A 214 -42.94 5.45 -6.55
N THR A 215 -41.69 5.15 -6.22
CA THR A 215 -41.24 5.03 -4.83
C THR A 215 -41.23 6.36 -4.08
N MET A 216 -40.80 7.44 -4.75
CA MET A 216 -40.68 8.76 -4.11
C MET A 216 -41.96 9.56 -4.08
N ARG A 217 -43.02 9.11 -4.75
CA ARG A 217 -44.32 9.78 -4.75
C ARG A 217 -44.87 9.98 -3.33
N ILE A 218 -44.98 8.92 -2.54
CA ILE A 218 -45.51 8.98 -1.17
C ILE A 218 -44.66 9.85 -0.24
N PRO A 219 -43.29 9.73 -0.15
CA PRO A 219 -42.48 10.64 0.60
C PRO A 219 -42.65 12.12 0.24
N PHE A 220 -42.75 12.44 -1.06
CA PHE A 220 -42.92 13.80 -1.51
C PHE A 220 -44.31 14.36 -1.12
N GLU A 221 -45.38 13.57 -1.36
CA GLU A 221 -46.73 13.96 -0.98
C GLU A 221 -46.89 14.18 0.53
N ARG A 222 -46.33 13.28 1.36
CA ARG A 222 -46.39 13.37 2.82
C ARG A 222 -45.76 14.65 3.36
N LYS A 223 -44.70 15.13 2.74
CA LYS A 223 -43.92 16.33 3.17
C LYS A 223 -44.26 17.57 2.33
N GLY A 224 -45.24 17.48 1.40
CA GLY A 224 -45.62 18.58 0.52
C GLY A 224 -44.50 19.05 -0.41
N ILE A 225 -43.52 18.17 -0.73
CA ILE A 225 -42.35 18.52 -1.54
C ILE A 225 -42.71 18.59 -3.02
N ARG A 226 -42.27 19.62 -3.71
CA ARG A 226 -42.35 19.75 -5.17
C ARG A 226 -41.22 18.96 -5.83
N GLY A 227 -41.44 17.65 -6.03
CA GLY A 227 -40.46 16.76 -6.63
C GLY A 227 -40.58 16.74 -8.16
N LYS A 228 -39.41 16.82 -8.86
CA LYS A 228 -39.31 16.63 -10.30
C LYS A 228 -38.19 15.66 -10.63
N ILE A 229 -38.49 14.58 -11.34
CA ILE A 229 -37.56 13.57 -11.78
C ILE A 229 -37.57 13.56 -13.30
N ASN A 230 -36.43 13.77 -13.94
CA ASN A 230 -36.31 13.81 -15.40
C ASN A 230 -34.91 13.28 -15.81
N LEU A 231 -34.84 12.07 -16.30
CA LEU A 231 -33.64 11.44 -16.82
C LEU A 231 -33.72 11.46 -18.38
N GLU A 232 -32.68 12.05 -19.00
CA GLU A 232 -32.56 11.96 -20.46
C GLU A 232 -32.46 10.49 -20.89
N LYS A 233 -33.19 10.15 -21.99
CA LYS A 233 -33.20 8.78 -22.52
C LYS A 233 -31.78 8.31 -22.82
N GLY A 234 -31.37 7.24 -22.16
CA GLY A 234 -30.00 6.70 -22.26
C GLY A 234 -29.92 5.29 -21.73
N VAL A 235 -28.69 4.80 -21.71
CA VAL A 235 -28.33 3.49 -21.16
C VAL A 235 -27.15 3.71 -20.20
N ILE A 236 -27.27 3.15 -19.01
CA ILE A 236 -26.19 3.08 -18.03
C ILE A 236 -25.73 1.62 -17.97
N TRP A 237 -24.43 1.39 -17.94
CA TRP A 237 -23.86 0.08 -17.71
C TRP A 237 -23.56 -0.07 -16.23
N GLY A 238 -24.24 -1.00 -15.54
CA GLY A 238 -24.09 -1.14 -14.08
C GLY A 238 -24.99 -2.22 -13.51
N ASP A 239 -24.98 -2.32 -12.19
CA ASP A 239 -25.90 -3.14 -11.41
C ASP A 239 -27.16 -2.33 -11.09
N ARG A 240 -28.32 -2.85 -11.50
CA ARG A 240 -29.61 -2.13 -11.39
C ARG A 240 -30.01 -1.86 -9.95
N ASP A 241 -29.84 -2.84 -9.09
CA ASP A 241 -30.31 -2.75 -7.71
C ASP A 241 -29.43 -1.83 -6.89
N LEU A 242 -28.11 -1.87 -7.13
CA LEU A 242 -27.16 -0.93 -6.54
C LEU A 242 -27.38 0.51 -7.01
N LEU A 243 -27.67 0.72 -8.32
CA LEU A 243 -27.99 2.06 -8.82
C LEU A 243 -29.31 2.60 -8.24
N LEU A 244 -30.32 1.76 -8.08
CA LEU A 244 -31.56 2.16 -7.41
C LEU A 244 -31.30 2.50 -5.94
N SER A 245 -30.53 1.68 -5.21
CA SER A 245 -30.14 1.95 -3.83
C SER A 245 -29.41 3.28 -3.70
N LEU A 246 -28.43 3.57 -4.58
CA LEU A 246 -27.74 4.85 -4.66
C LEU A 246 -28.72 6.02 -4.77
N LEU A 247 -29.63 5.96 -5.76
CA LEU A 247 -30.55 7.05 -6.08
C LEU A 247 -31.59 7.26 -4.97
N TYR A 248 -32.08 6.18 -4.36
CA TYR A 248 -32.94 6.26 -3.18
C TYR A 248 -32.24 6.88 -1.97
N ASN A 249 -30.97 6.52 -1.69
CA ASN A 249 -30.24 7.14 -0.59
C ASN A 249 -30.02 8.63 -0.80
N LEU A 250 -29.69 9.06 -2.02
CA LEU A 250 -29.53 10.49 -2.34
C LEU A 250 -30.85 11.25 -2.18
N LEU A 251 -31.97 10.69 -2.69
CA LEU A 251 -33.28 11.32 -2.60
C LEU A 251 -33.85 11.32 -1.16
N ASP A 252 -33.62 10.27 -0.38
CA ASP A 252 -34.01 10.19 1.04
C ASP A 252 -33.25 11.26 1.87
N ASN A 253 -31.96 11.47 1.58
CA ASN A 253 -31.19 12.53 2.19
C ASN A 253 -31.76 13.92 1.82
N ALA A 254 -32.09 14.15 0.55
CA ALA A 254 -32.72 15.38 0.10
C ALA A 254 -34.08 15.61 0.78
N VAL A 255 -34.95 14.59 0.87
CA VAL A 255 -36.22 14.66 1.59
C VAL A 255 -36.04 15.04 3.06
N LYS A 256 -35.03 14.50 3.72
CA LYS A 256 -34.72 14.85 5.12
C LYS A 256 -34.18 16.28 5.26
N ALA A 257 -33.40 16.76 4.29
CA ALA A 257 -32.79 18.09 4.35
C ALA A 257 -33.80 19.22 4.07
N VAL A 258 -34.79 18.97 3.22
CA VAL A 258 -35.79 19.97 2.76
C VAL A 258 -36.88 20.15 3.81
N GLU A 259 -37.34 21.39 4.00
CA GLU A 259 -38.53 21.70 4.81
C GLU A 259 -39.85 21.45 4.03
N GLU A 260 -40.98 21.50 4.72
CA GLU A 260 -42.30 21.36 4.12
C GLU A 260 -42.51 22.41 3.01
N GLY A 261 -43.02 21.97 1.86
CA GLY A 261 -43.20 22.85 0.69
C GLY A 261 -41.98 23.15 -0.14
N GLY A 262 -40.80 22.63 0.24
CA GLY A 262 -39.58 22.80 -0.54
C GLY A 262 -39.56 22.07 -1.88
N PHE A 263 -38.43 22.03 -2.55
CA PHE A 263 -38.30 21.34 -3.82
C PHE A 263 -37.10 20.39 -3.89
N ILE A 264 -37.28 19.32 -4.66
CA ILE A 264 -36.21 18.38 -5.02
C ILE A 264 -36.25 18.13 -6.53
N LEU A 265 -35.13 18.22 -7.20
CA LEU A 265 -34.97 18.04 -8.62
C LEU A 265 -33.93 17.00 -8.91
N MET A 266 -34.27 15.90 -9.54
CA MET A 266 -33.38 14.92 -10.11
C MET A 266 -33.30 15.09 -11.61
N LYS A 267 -32.10 15.30 -12.14
CA LYS A 267 -31.82 15.41 -13.58
C LYS A 267 -30.77 14.42 -14.01
N GLY A 268 -30.94 13.79 -15.16
CA GLY A 268 -29.92 12.98 -15.81
C GLY A 268 -29.62 13.48 -17.21
N ARG A 269 -28.36 13.42 -17.61
CA ARG A 269 -27.92 13.75 -18.97
C ARG A 269 -26.83 12.81 -19.45
N LYS A 270 -26.79 12.59 -20.76
CA LYS A 270 -25.70 11.84 -21.39
C LYS A 270 -24.43 12.69 -21.41
N LEU A 271 -23.31 12.03 -21.19
CA LEU A 271 -21.97 12.58 -21.40
C LEU A 271 -21.24 11.76 -22.49
N PRO A 272 -20.18 12.28 -23.11
CA PRO A 272 -19.38 11.53 -24.09
C PRO A 272 -18.83 10.20 -23.56
N GLN A 273 -18.54 10.14 -22.25
CA GLN A 273 -17.95 8.97 -21.59
C GLN A 273 -18.77 8.48 -20.42
N GLY A 274 -20.10 8.58 -20.46
CA GLY A 274 -20.95 8.08 -19.39
C GLY A 274 -22.31 8.77 -19.28
N TYR A 275 -22.84 8.78 -18.06
CA TYR A 275 -24.13 9.37 -17.74
C TYR A 275 -24.05 10.12 -16.42
N GLU A 276 -24.44 11.37 -16.38
CA GLU A 276 -24.47 12.21 -15.17
C GLU A 276 -25.86 12.25 -14.59
N ILE A 277 -25.99 12.02 -13.28
CA ILE A 277 -27.23 12.22 -12.53
C ILE A 277 -26.96 13.26 -11.47
N LYS A 278 -27.80 14.30 -11.40
CA LYS A 278 -27.75 15.34 -10.38
C LYS A 278 -29.03 15.30 -9.55
N VAL A 279 -28.87 15.27 -8.23
CA VAL A 279 -29.95 15.52 -7.26
C VAL A 279 -29.70 16.90 -6.65
N VAL A 280 -30.68 17.77 -6.76
CA VAL A 280 -30.62 19.15 -6.27
C VAL A 280 -31.80 19.38 -5.35
N ASP A 281 -31.57 19.92 -4.19
CA ASP A 281 -32.57 20.29 -3.20
C ASP A 281 -32.35 21.73 -2.71
N ASN A 282 -33.37 22.31 -2.10
CA ASN A 282 -33.30 23.59 -1.41
C ASN A 282 -33.34 23.41 0.11
N GLY A 283 -32.74 22.36 0.59
CA GLY A 283 -32.65 22.07 2.02
C GLY A 283 -31.67 22.97 2.75
N ARG A 284 -31.42 22.62 4.01
CA ARG A 284 -30.57 23.37 4.94
C ARG A 284 -29.10 23.52 4.53
N GLY A 285 -28.66 22.73 3.54
CA GLY A 285 -27.26 22.69 3.11
C GLY A 285 -26.34 21.98 4.09
N ILE A 286 -25.06 21.91 3.70
CA ILE A 286 -23.95 21.25 4.42
C ILE A 286 -22.82 22.25 4.55
N PRO A 287 -22.23 22.45 5.75
CA PRO A 287 -21.04 23.26 5.93
C PRO A 287 -19.89 22.78 5.03
N GLN A 288 -19.16 23.69 4.43
CA GLN A 288 -18.09 23.36 3.48
C GLN A 288 -17.00 22.46 4.09
N GLU A 289 -16.69 22.66 5.36
CA GLU A 289 -15.74 21.88 6.14
C GLU A 289 -16.17 20.42 6.37
N GLU A 290 -17.49 20.16 6.29
CA GLU A 290 -18.06 18.82 6.55
C GLU A 290 -18.19 17.99 5.28
N ILE A 291 -18.16 18.62 4.09
CA ILE A 291 -18.38 17.94 2.80
C ILE A 291 -17.41 16.76 2.59
N ALA A 292 -16.16 16.90 2.99
CA ALA A 292 -15.17 15.85 2.84
C ALA A 292 -15.47 14.60 3.71
N ARG A 293 -16.21 14.79 4.81
CA ARG A 293 -16.46 13.76 5.82
C ARG A 293 -17.82 13.09 5.71
N ILE A 294 -18.79 13.68 5.02
CA ILE A 294 -20.16 13.14 4.95
C ILE A 294 -20.24 11.77 4.25
N THR A 295 -19.19 11.37 3.54
CA THR A 295 -19.07 10.03 2.92
C THR A 295 -18.43 9.01 3.87
N GLU A 296 -17.94 9.42 5.05
CA GLU A 296 -17.50 8.49 6.08
C GLU A 296 -18.70 7.78 6.70
N ALA A 297 -18.57 6.47 6.96
CA ALA A 297 -19.65 5.71 7.59
C ALA A 297 -19.92 6.20 9.03
N PHE A 298 -21.20 6.30 9.40
CA PHE A 298 -21.68 6.81 10.70
C PHE A 298 -21.40 8.30 10.96
N TYR A 299 -20.87 9.02 9.97
CA TYR A 299 -20.69 10.45 10.10
C TYR A 299 -22.02 11.21 9.92
N MET A 300 -22.28 12.15 10.81
CA MET A 300 -23.48 12.99 10.79
C MET A 300 -23.11 14.40 11.23
N VAL A 301 -23.44 15.41 10.41
CA VAL A 301 -23.23 16.84 10.71
C VAL A 301 -23.99 17.25 11.98
N ASP A 302 -25.23 16.83 12.13
CA ASP A 302 -26.06 17.01 13.33
C ASP A 302 -26.61 15.66 13.81
N LYS A 303 -25.95 15.11 14.85
CA LYS A 303 -26.30 13.81 15.42
C LYS A 303 -27.70 13.79 16.09
N SER A 304 -28.15 14.92 16.66
CA SER A 304 -29.38 14.99 17.42
C SER A 304 -30.60 14.94 16.50
N ARG A 305 -30.57 15.72 15.45
CA ARG A 305 -31.65 15.82 14.46
C ARG A 305 -31.67 14.61 13.54
N SER A 306 -30.51 14.17 13.06
CA SER A 306 -30.41 13.00 12.19
C SER A 306 -30.95 11.73 12.85
N ARG A 307 -30.75 11.58 14.18
CA ARG A 307 -31.32 10.48 14.96
C ARG A 307 -32.85 10.52 15.03
N LYS A 308 -33.45 11.70 15.15
CA LYS A 308 -34.93 11.87 15.12
C LYS A 308 -35.52 11.53 13.76
N GLU A 309 -34.80 11.82 12.68
CA GLU A 309 -35.19 11.54 11.29
C GLU A 309 -34.80 10.12 10.84
N GLY A 310 -34.32 9.23 11.74
CA GLY A 310 -33.96 7.85 11.45
C GLY A 310 -32.67 7.67 10.65
N GLY A 311 -31.82 8.70 10.60
CA GLY A 311 -30.52 8.63 9.95
C GLY A 311 -29.50 7.86 10.81
N ALA A 312 -28.72 6.98 10.19
CA ALA A 312 -27.64 6.23 10.83
C ALA A 312 -26.24 6.65 10.33
N GLY A 313 -26.15 7.65 9.43
CA GLY A 313 -24.88 8.08 8.85
C GLY A 313 -24.24 7.08 7.87
N ILE A 314 -24.98 6.07 7.40
CA ILE A 314 -24.46 5.04 6.48
C ILE A 314 -24.80 5.37 5.02
N GLY A 315 -25.87 6.13 4.74
CA GLY A 315 -26.39 6.32 3.40
C GLY A 315 -25.38 6.95 2.42
N MET A 316 -24.62 7.96 2.83
CA MET A 316 -23.62 8.58 1.95
C MET A 316 -22.37 7.71 1.76
N ALA A 317 -21.95 6.95 2.78
CA ALA A 317 -20.89 5.95 2.64
C ALA A 317 -21.30 4.85 1.65
N LEU A 318 -22.56 4.41 1.70
CA LEU A 318 -23.12 3.47 0.73
C LEU A 318 -23.12 4.05 -0.68
N CYS A 319 -23.54 5.31 -0.86
CA CYS A 319 -23.47 6.01 -2.15
C CYS A 319 -22.03 6.04 -2.70
N GLN A 320 -21.07 6.41 -1.88
CA GLN A 320 -19.66 6.45 -2.27
C GLN A 320 -19.14 5.07 -2.69
N LYS A 321 -19.48 4.01 -1.94
CA LYS A 321 -19.09 2.64 -2.27
C LYS A 321 -19.68 2.18 -3.60
N ILE A 322 -20.98 2.39 -3.82
CA ILE A 322 -21.66 2.03 -5.08
C ILE A 322 -21.02 2.75 -6.26
N ILE A 323 -20.77 4.05 -6.13
CA ILE A 323 -20.16 4.85 -7.20
C ILE A 323 -18.74 4.36 -7.51
N THR A 324 -17.94 4.05 -6.50
CA THR A 324 -16.58 3.49 -6.67
C THR A 324 -16.63 2.15 -7.41
N LEU A 325 -17.57 1.26 -7.05
CA LEU A 325 -17.76 -0.02 -7.72
C LEU A 325 -18.18 0.13 -9.21
N HIS A 326 -18.90 1.20 -9.53
CA HIS A 326 -19.29 1.55 -10.90
C HIS A 326 -18.24 2.41 -11.63
N GLN A 327 -17.04 2.62 -11.04
CA GLN A 327 -15.97 3.45 -11.57
C GLN A 327 -16.42 4.89 -11.90
N GLY A 328 -17.39 5.38 -11.12
CA GLY A 328 -17.94 6.71 -11.23
C GLY A 328 -17.28 7.71 -10.29
N GLU A 329 -17.72 8.98 -10.36
CA GLU A 329 -17.27 10.07 -9.51
C GLU A 329 -18.46 10.69 -8.77
N LEU A 330 -18.34 10.88 -7.45
CA LEU A 330 -19.33 11.60 -6.63
C LEU A 330 -18.81 13.03 -6.39
N LYS A 331 -19.59 14.01 -6.87
CA LYS A 331 -19.35 15.43 -6.58
C LYS A 331 -20.47 15.98 -5.72
N ILE A 332 -20.10 16.67 -4.65
CA ILE A 332 -21.03 17.27 -3.70
C ILE A 332 -20.73 18.75 -3.62
N ASP A 333 -21.73 19.55 -3.94
CA ASP A 333 -21.69 21.01 -3.82
C ASP A 333 -22.87 21.45 -2.94
N SER A 334 -22.58 22.22 -1.90
CA SER A 334 -23.60 22.64 -0.95
C SER A 334 -23.28 24.02 -0.37
N LYS A 335 -24.33 24.77 -0.11
CA LYS A 335 -24.27 26.05 0.62
C LYS A 335 -25.26 25.97 1.77
N LEU A 336 -24.83 26.46 2.92
CA LEU A 336 -25.74 26.68 4.05
C LEU A 336 -26.84 27.64 3.63
N GLY A 337 -28.09 27.22 3.84
CA GLY A 337 -29.29 28.03 3.57
C GLY A 337 -29.55 29.05 4.66
#